data_749c2e65f9584f4c1e794256d0d7816b
#
_entry.id   749c2e65f9584f4c1e794256d0d7816b
#
_cell.length_a   1.000
_cell.length_b   1.000
_cell.length_c   1.000
_cell.angle_alpha   90.00
_cell.angle_beta   90.00
_cell.angle_gamma   90.00
#
_symmetry.space_group_name_H-M   'P 1'
#
loop_
_entity.id
_entity.type
_entity.pdbx_description
1 polymer ?
#
loop_
_entity_poly.entity_id
_entity_poly.type
_entity_poly.pdbx_seq_one_letter_code
_entity_poly.pdbx_strand_id
1 'polypeptide(L)'
;MHPRGKNVRIIDQKYNQGTAAARNVMVANATGEYLFIMDSDDVISPDCIDILYQKMKQYSVDFIAGSFQRQTWDGDIYPGGYRYKDTLIKDGDYAVAEYRYGQGHEIFVATWNKLYKVQFLRNNNIRCIDGYMIDDVWFTYQVIMCARSCCLVSDCTLFYTYNPNSVTSVRYSQKLSEQYVGTLSLKSEWIHGLRNKSFYNGLMYDILKMSVYHSYCIGNSEFVSPVDKQKLLSNLLSRKFPYPSHWYFNKFLFKALPFLLFYSFPMSIKIWVIRFIVSINLKDKVKRWFHF
;
A
#
# COMPACT_ATOMS: atom_id res chain seq x y z
N MET A 1 10.27 -18.50 31.97
CA MET A 1 10.92 -17.68 30.90
C MET A 1 11.22 -18.57 29.71
N HIS A 2 10.92 -18.12 28.50
CA HIS A 2 11.24 -18.88 27.29
C HIS A 2 12.77 -19.06 27.17
N PRO A 3 13.28 -20.26 26.78
CA PRO A 3 14.73 -20.50 26.72
C PRO A 3 15.50 -19.52 25.83
N ARG A 4 14.85 -18.91 24.84
CA ARG A 4 15.41 -17.87 23.94
C ARG A 4 15.16 -16.45 24.43
N GLY A 5 14.71 -16.22 25.67
CA GLY A 5 14.40 -14.89 26.20
C GLY A 5 15.55 -13.88 26.14
N LYS A 6 16.80 -14.35 26.17
CA LYS A 6 18.00 -13.52 25.97
C LYS A 6 18.10 -12.85 24.58
N ASN A 7 17.36 -13.37 23.61
CA ASN A 7 17.32 -12.81 22.24
C ASN A 7 16.11 -11.85 22.04
N VAL A 8 15.32 -11.63 23.08
CA VAL A 8 14.19 -10.70 23.05
C VAL A 8 14.65 -9.36 23.57
N ARG A 9 14.47 -8.32 22.77
CA ARG A 9 14.72 -6.95 23.17
C ARG A 9 13.43 -6.15 23.12
N ILE A 10 13.04 -5.59 24.27
CA ILE A 10 11.88 -4.72 24.38
C ILE A 10 12.36 -3.28 24.18
N ILE A 11 11.70 -2.55 23.26
CA ILE A 11 11.92 -1.12 23.06
C ILE A 11 10.65 -0.41 23.53
N ASP A 12 10.73 0.15 24.71
CA ASP A 12 9.61 0.87 25.31
C ASP A 12 9.54 2.31 24.76
N GLN A 13 8.38 2.68 24.23
CA GLN A 13 8.08 4.05 23.82
C GLN A 13 7.31 4.71 24.97
N LYS A 14 7.81 5.82 25.48
CA LYS A 14 7.26 6.52 26.66
C LYS A 14 5.75 6.81 26.58
N TYR A 15 5.19 6.87 25.39
CA TYR A 15 3.76 7.06 25.12
C TYR A 15 3.38 6.42 23.78
N ASN A 16 2.08 6.18 23.57
CA ASN A 16 1.58 5.62 22.31
C ASN A 16 1.70 6.63 21.18
N GLN A 17 2.56 6.32 20.20
CA GLN A 17 2.80 7.13 18.99
C GLN A 17 2.17 6.50 17.74
N GLY A 18 1.49 5.38 17.89
CA GLY A 18 0.85 4.63 16.81
C GLY A 18 1.78 3.64 16.10
N THR A 19 1.19 2.84 15.21
CA THR A 19 1.86 1.75 14.47
C THR A 19 2.99 2.26 13.58
N ALA A 20 2.81 3.39 12.92
CA ALA A 20 3.82 4.02 12.07
C ALA A 20 5.14 4.27 12.81
N ALA A 21 5.06 4.91 13.97
CA ALA A 21 6.22 5.19 14.81
C ALA A 21 6.87 3.89 15.31
N ALA A 22 6.07 2.90 15.73
CA ALA A 22 6.58 1.60 16.15
C ALA A 22 7.37 0.91 15.02
N ARG A 23 6.85 0.89 13.79
CA ARG A 23 7.54 0.32 12.63
C ARG A 23 8.83 1.07 12.28
N ASN A 24 8.83 2.40 12.37
CA ASN A 24 10.05 3.20 12.19
C ASN A 24 11.11 2.86 13.23
N VAL A 25 10.71 2.66 14.49
CA VAL A 25 11.60 2.22 15.57
C VAL A 25 12.15 0.82 15.31
N MET A 26 11.34 -0.12 14.79
CA MET A 26 11.82 -1.46 14.39
C MET A 26 12.92 -1.36 13.33
N VAL A 27 12.70 -0.60 12.25
CA VAL A 27 13.70 -0.43 11.18
C VAL A 27 14.98 0.22 11.70
N ALA A 28 14.86 1.26 12.54
CA ALA A 28 16.00 1.96 13.11
C ALA A 28 16.86 1.07 14.04
N ASN A 29 16.20 0.19 14.80
CA ASN A 29 16.85 -0.63 15.81
C ASN A 29 17.17 -2.07 15.37
N ALA A 30 16.81 -2.47 14.16
CA ALA A 30 17.14 -3.79 13.64
C ALA A 30 18.66 -3.96 13.54
N THR A 31 19.21 -5.02 14.15
CA THR A 31 20.65 -5.34 14.12
C THR A 31 21.00 -6.52 13.23
N GLY A 32 19.97 -7.27 12.80
CA GLY A 32 20.12 -8.38 11.86
C GLY A 32 20.31 -7.92 10.41
N GLU A 33 20.70 -8.84 9.56
CA GLU A 33 20.79 -8.62 8.10
C GLU A 33 19.40 -8.42 7.48
N TYR A 34 18.40 -9.10 8.04
CA TYR A 34 17.02 -9.09 7.58
C TYR A 34 16.06 -8.67 8.68
N LEU A 35 14.95 -8.07 8.28
CA LEU A 35 13.84 -7.66 9.14
C LEU A 35 12.54 -8.29 8.64
N PHE A 36 11.86 -9.03 9.50
CA PHE A 36 10.49 -9.49 9.31
C PHE A 36 9.56 -8.69 10.23
N ILE A 37 8.57 -8.01 9.66
CA ILE A 37 7.58 -7.24 10.41
C ILE A 37 6.34 -8.09 10.58
N MET A 38 5.81 -8.18 11.80
CA MET A 38 4.63 -8.93 12.15
C MET A 38 3.74 -8.08 13.08
N ASP A 39 2.44 -8.08 12.83
CA ASP A 39 1.47 -7.50 13.74
C ASP A 39 1.12 -8.54 14.84
N SER A 40 0.85 -8.07 16.05
CA SER A 40 0.74 -8.93 17.24
C SER A 40 -0.55 -9.77 17.30
N ASP A 41 -1.52 -9.43 16.46
CA ASP A 41 -2.82 -10.12 16.34
C ASP A 41 -2.84 -11.15 15.19
N ASP A 42 -1.76 -11.27 14.43
CA ASP A 42 -1.62 -12.22 13.34
C ASP A 42 -0.88 -13.50 13.77
N VAL A 43 -1.02 -14.55 12.97
CA VAL A 43 -0.33 -15.85 13.16
C VAL A 43 0.51 -16.16 11.94
N ILE A 44 1.76 -16.58 12.14
CA ILE A 44 2.62 -17.06 11.04
C ILE A 44 2.61 -18.60 11.00
N SER A 45 2.83 -19.19 9.80
CA SER A 45 3.03 -20.62 9.71
C SER A 45 4.33 -21.03 10.44
N PRO A 46 4.40 -22.25 11.00
CA PRO A 46 5.59 -22.70 11.74
C PRO A 46 6.90 -22.60 10.97
N ASP A 47 6.83 -22.70 9.66
CA ASP A 47 7.93 -22.67 8.69
C ASP A 47 8.09 -21.33 7.97
N CYS A 48 7.27 -20.31 8.30
CA CYS A 48 7.26 -18.99 7.66
C CYS A 48 8.67 -18.40 7.51
N ILE A 49 9.38 -18.29 8.61
CA ILE A 49 10.71 -17.65 8.61
C ILE A 49 11.71 -18.48 7.82
N ASP A 50 11.64 -19.79 7.91
CA ASP A 50 12.55 -20.69 7.18
C ASP A 50 12.29 -20.57 5.66
N ILE A 51 11.04 -20.65 5.21
CA ILE A 51 10.68 -20.49 3.80
C ILE A 51 11.22 -19.16 3.25
N LEU A 52 10.93 -18.06 3.90
CA LEU A 52 11.34 -16.73 3.44
C LEU A 52 12.86 -16.58 3.48
N TYR A 53 13.52 -17.09 4.52
CA TYR A 53 14.97 -17.01 4.67
C TYR A 53 15.70 -17.86 3.63
N GLN A 54 15.27 -19.08 3.34
CA GLN A 54 15.88 -19.92 2.29
C GLN A 54 15.79 -19.26 0.92
N LYS A 55 14.64 -18.67 0.58
CA LYS A 55 14.49 -17.88 -0.66
C LYS A 55 15.40 -16.66 -0.67
N MET A 56 15.56 -15.98 0.47
CA MET A 56 16.47 -14.83 0.59
C MET A 56 17.93 -15.26 0.38
N LYS A 57 18.35 -16.37 0.95
CA LYS A 57 19.69 -16.95 0.76
C LYS A 57 19.92 -17.36 -0.70
N GLN A 58 18.90 -17.95 -1.34
CA GLN A 58 18.99 -18.42 -2.72
C GLN A 58 19.11 -17.26 -3.73
N TYR A 59 18.33 -16.19 -3.55
CA TYR A 59 18.19 -15.15 -4.57
C TYR A 59 18.82 -13.81 -4.20
N SER A 60 19.12 -13.59 -2.93
CA SER A 60 19.73 -12.33 -2.42
C SER A 60 19.02 -11.06 -2.88
N VAL A 61 17.69 -11.05 -2.90
CA VAL A 61 16.83 -9.94 -3.34
C VAL A 61 16.65 -8.89 -2.23
N ASP A 62 16.08 -7.72 -2.56
CA ASP A 62 15.83 -6.63 -1.59
C ASP A 62 14.76 -7.00 -0.58
N PHE A 63 13.72 -7.72 -1.02
CA PHE A 63 12.70 -8.27 -0.12
C PHE A 63 12.06 -9.54 -0.69
N ILE A 64 11.44 -10.31 0.20
CA ILE A 64 10.58 -11.45 -0.15
C ILE A 64 9.21 -11.22 0.46
N ALA A 65 8.15 -11.56 -0.26
CA ALA A 65 6.77 -11.51 0.22
C ALA A 65 6.11 -12.88 0.12
N GLY A 66 5.54 -13.34 1.23
CA GLY A 66 4.76 -14.58 1.28
C GLY A 66 3.27 -14.34 1.04
N SER A 67 2.56 -15.40 0.64
CA SER A 67 1.10 -15.42 0.55
C SER A 67 0.48 -15.46 1.94
N PHE A 68 -0.80 -15.07 2.03
CA PHE A 68 -1.52 -15.14 3.30
C PHE A 68 -2.98 -15.55 3.10
N GLN A 69 -3.56 -16.11 4.16
CA GLN A 69 -4.98 -16.38 4.28
C GLN A 69 -5.58 -15.55 5.43
N ARG A 70 -6.91 -15.41 5.43
CA ARG A 70 -7.62 -14.83 6.56
C ARG A 70 -8.17 -15.95 7.44
N GLN A 71 -8.18 -15.70 8.75
CA GLN A 71 -8.77 -16.60 9.74
C GLN A 71 -9.59 -15.83 10.77
N THR A 72 -10.45 -16.57 11.49
CA THR A 72 -11.09 -16.10 12.72
C THR A 72 -10.14 -16.22 13.90
N TRP A 73 -10.53 -15.72 15.06
CA TRP A 73 -9.79 -15.91 16.33
C TRP A 73 -9.68 -17.39 16.73
N ASP A 74 -10.64 -18.21 16.32
CA ASP A 74 -10.66 -19.66 16.61
C ASP A 74 -9.83 -20.46 15.59
N GLY A 75 -9.24 -19.79 14.60
CA GLY A 75 -8.37 -20.40 13.58
C GLY A 75 -9.12 -20.92 12.36
N ASP A 76 -10.43 -20.72 12.26
CA ASP A 76 -11.19 -21.09 11.08
C ASP A 76 -10.84 -20.19 9.89
N ILE A 77 -10.65 -20.79 8.72
CA ILE A 77 -10.33 -20.04 7.51
C ILE A 77 -11.52 -19.17 7.09
N TYR A 78 -11.24 -17.88 6.97
CA TYR A 78 -12.20 -16.86 6.56
C TYR A 78 -11.98 -16.52 5.06
N PRO A 79 -13.06 -16.26 4.29
CA PRO A 79 -12.91 -15.88 2.89
C PRO A 79 -12.04 -14.64 2.68
N GLY A 80 -11.16 -14.70 1.73
CA GLY A 80 -10.20 -13.64 1.42
C GLY A 80 -8.76 -14.07 1.69
N GLY A 81 -7.86 -13.14 1.56
CA GLY A 81 -6.43 -13.42 1.57
C GLY A 81 -5.81 -13.09 0.22
N TYR A 82 -4.55 -13.36 0.06
CA TYR A 82 -3.86 -13.15 -1.20
C TYR A 82 -2.83 -14.25 -1.45
N ARG A 83 -2.88 -14.82 -2.65
CA ARG A 83 -1.94 -15.86 -3.05
C ARG A 83 -1.10 -15.40 -4.25
N TYR A 84 0.20 -15.31 -4.04
CA TYR A 84 1.16 -15.08 -5.11
C TYR A 84 1.32 -16.35 -5.97
N LYS A 85 1.81 -16.15 -7.18
CA LYS A 85 2.53 -17.18 -7.93
C LYS A 85 4.01 -17.02 -7.61
N ASP A 86 4.74 -18.13 -7.51
CA ASP A 86 6.18 -18.05 -7.34
C ASP A 86 6.80 -17.23 -8.46
N THR A 87 7.40 -16.12 -8.09
CA THR A 87 7.91 -15.14 -9.05
C THR A 87 9.20 -14.53 -8.53
N LEU A 88 10.24 -14.61 -9.33
CA LEU A 88 11.48 -13.90 -9.08
C LEU A 88 11.57 -12.68 -10.01
N ILE A 89 11.54 -11.49 -9.43
CA ILE A 89 11.87 -10.24 -10.12
C ILE A 89 13.37 -10.02 -9.96
N LYS A 90 14.10 -10.17 -11.05
CA LYS A 90 15.57 -10.03 -11.07
C LYS A 90 15.99 -8.58 -10.92
N ASP A 91 17.24 -8.39 -10.51
CA ASP A 91 17.84 -7.08 -10.28
C ASP A 91 17.77 -6.18 -11.53
N GLY A 92 17.29 -4.97 -11.32
CA GLY A 92 17.15 -3.95 -12.35
C GLY A 92 16.57 -2.66 -11.80
N ASP A 93 16.92 -1.54 -12.40
CA ASP A 93 16.39 -0.24 -12.00
C ASP A 93 14.88 -0.20 -12.17
N TYR A 94 14.15 0.01 -11.07
CA TYR A 94 12.69 0.01 -11.03
C TYR A 94 12.03 -1.32 -11.43
N ALA A 95 12.73 -2.46 -11.37
CA ALA A 95 12.18 -3.73 -11.83
C ALA A 95 10.88 -4.12 -11.10
N VAL A 96 10.81 -3.84 -9.79
CA VAL A 96 9.61 -4.11 -8.99
C VAL A 96 8.47 -3.14 -9.33
N ALA A 97 8.78 -1.87 -9.59
CA ALA A 97 7.79 -0.90 -10.04
C ALA A 97 7.26 -1.24 -11.45
N GLU A 98 8.11 -1.70 -12.35
CA GLU A 98 7.71 -2.20 -13.67
C GLU A 98 6.77 -3.41 -13.55
N TYR A 99 7.10 -4.38 -12.70
CA TYR A 99 6.23 -5.52 -12.43
C TYR A 99 4.85 -5.08 -11.91
N ARG A 100 4.82 -4.17 -10.92
CA ARG A 100 3.58 -3.69 -10.29
C ARG A 100 2.76 -2.78 -11.21
N TYR A 101 3.38 -1.75 -11.76
CA TYR A 101 2.68 -0.69 -12.49
C TYR A 101 2.78 -0.83 -14.01
N GLY A 102 3.88 -1.33 -14.55
CA GLY A 102 4.05 -1.55 -16.00
C GLY A 102 3.29 -2.78 -16.47
N GLN A 103 3.43 -3.89 -15.77
CA GLN A 103 2.78 -5.16 -16.14
C GLN A 103 1.40 -5.33 -15.45
N GLY A 104 1.17 -4.66 -14.32
CA GLY A 104 -0.10 -4.67 -13.60
C GLY A 104 -0.31 -5.88 -12.72
N HIS A 105 0.76 -6.43 -12.21
CA HIS A 105 0.71 -7.49 -11.20
C HIS A 105 0.53 -6.89 -9.80
N GLU A 106 -0.08 -7.65 -8.90
CA GLU A 106 -0.30 -7.19 -7.54
C GLU A 106 0.91 -7.49 -6.65
N ILE A 107 1.28 -6.51 -5.83
CA ILE A 107 2.10 -6.69 -4.63
C ILE A 107 1.27 -6.15 -3.48
N PHE A 108 0.90 -7.02 -2.56
CA PHE A 108 -0.06 -6.68 -1.50
C PHE A 108 0.46 -5.54 -0.62
N VAL A 109 -0.41 -4.56 -0.38
CA VAL A 109 -0.09 -3.37 0.40
C VAL A 109 -0.17 -3.72 1.89
N ALA A 110 0.96 -4.15 2.44
CA ALA A 110 1.16 -4.40 3.86
C ALA A 110 2.64 -4.33 4.17
N THR A 111 2.99 -3.93 5.38
CA THR A 111 4.38 -4.00 5.87
C THR A 111 4.75 -5.38 6.38
N TRP A 112 3.76 -6.15 6.85
CA TRP A 112 3.92 -7.51 7.39
C TRP A 112 4.03 -8.57 6.29
N ASN A 113 4.36 -9.80 6.70
CA ASN A 113 4.57 -10.98 5.83
C ASN A 113 5.59 -10.75 4.72
N LYS A 114 6.61 -9.97 5.03
CA LYS A 114 7.73 -9.70 4.13
C LYS A 114 9.04 -9.76 4.89
N LEU A 115 10.04 -10.37 4.29
CA LEU A 115 11.42 -10.38 4.78
C LEU A 115 12.22 -9.35 3.98
N TYR A 116 12.67 -8.30 4.62
CA TYR A 116 13.41 -7.18 4.00
C TYR A 116 14.89 -7.27 4.34
N LYS A 117 15.77 -6.92 3.39
CA LYS A 117 17.15 -6.54 3.77
C LYS A 117 17.10 -5.23 4.56
N VAL A 118 17.67 -5.23 5.76
CA VAL A 118 17.71 -4.01 6.60
C VAL A 118 18.46 -2.88 5.89
N GLN A 119 19.57 -3.21 5.23
CA GLN A 119 20.37 -2.23 4.50
C GLN A 119 19.59 -1.60 3.32
N PHE A 120 18.74 -2.36 2.63
CA PHE A 120 17.87 -1.82 1.58
C PHE A 120 16.91 -0.76 2.14
N LEU A 121 16.24 -1.04 3.28
CA LEU A 121 15.32 -0.09 3.90
C LEU A 121 16.04 1.20 4.32
N ARG A 122 17.22 1.06 4.92
CA ARG A 122 18.04 2.19 5.41
C ARG A 122 18.63 3.04 4.30
N ASN A 123 19.24 2.41 3.30
CA ASN A 123 19.86 3.13 2.17
C ASN A 123 18.86 3.97 1.38
N ASN A 124 17.59 3.53 1.33
CA ASN A 124 16.53 4.24 0.64
C ASN A 124 15.67 5.09 1.58
N ASN A 125 16.02 5.20 2.87
CA ASN A 125 15.26 5.94 3.88
C ASN A 125 13.77 5.56 3.91
N ILE A 126 13.47 4.26 3.72
CA ILE A 126 12.10 3.74 3.69
C ILE A 126 11.54 3.74 5.10
N ARG A 127 10.43 4.48 5.29
CA ARG A 127 9.78 4.63 6.59
C ARG A 127 8.30 4.97 6.46
N CYS A 128 7.55 4.67 7.50
CA CYS A 128 6.17 5.10 7.65
C CYS A 128 6.09 6.61 7.94
N ILE A 129 4.94 7.23 7.65
CA ILE A 129 4.66 8.61 8.04
C ILE A 129 4.15 8.61 9.48
N ASP A 130 4.87 9.25 10.38
CA ASP A 130 4.51 9.30 11.80
C ASP A 130 3.10 9.86 11.99
N GLY A 131 2.33 9.25 12.89
CA GLY A 131 0.95 9.62 13.18
C GLY A 131 -0.10 9.17 12.15
N TYR A 132 0.30 8.52 11.04
CA TYR A 132 -0.63 7.94 10.08
C TYR A 132 -1.12 6.57 10.53
N MET A 133 -2.43 6.34 10.36
CA MET A 133 -3.08 5.04 10.60
C MET A 133 -2.94 4.09 9.40
N ILE A 134 -2.73 4.65 8.21
CA ILE A 134 -2.54 3.94 6.93
C ILE A 134 -1.06 3.93 6.54
N ASP A 135 -0.23 3.61 7.50
CA ASP A 135 1.23 3.68 7.41
C ASP A 135 1.82 2.71 6.38
N ASP A 136 1.18 1.58 6.17
CA ASP A 136 1.55 0.53 5.22
C ASP A 136 1.44 0.99 3.75
N VAL A 137 0.51 1.89 3.43
CA VAL A 137 0.30 2.38 2.05
C VAL A 137 1.52 3.13 1.54
N TRP A 138 2.07 4.04 2.36
CA TRP A 138 3.25 4.81 1.99
C TRP A 138 4.52 3.98 2.05
N PHE A 139 4.67 3.16 3.09
CA PHE A 139 5.83 2.27 3.25
C PHE A 139 5.96 1.31 2.06
N THR A 140 4.88 0.60 1.73
CA THR A 140 4.88 -0.36 0.61
C THR A 140 5.12 0.34 -0.74
N TYR A 141 4.59 1.55 -0.92
CA TYR A 141 4.86 2.33 -2.12
C TYR A 141 6.36 2.62 -2.28
N GLN A 142 7.03 3.10 -1.21
CA GLN A 142 8.47 3.32 -1.23
C GLN A 142 9.25 2.03 -1.52
N VAL A 143 8.87 0.90 -0.89
CA VAL A 143 9.47 -0.41 -1.15
C VAL A 143 9.38 -0.76 -2.65
N ILE A 144 8.19 -0.66 -3.25
CA ILE A 144 8.00 -0.99 -4.67
C ILE A 144 8.81 -0.07 -5.58
N MET A 145 8.88 1.23 -5.26
CA MET A 145 9.57 2.21 -6.09
C MET A 145 11.09 2.15 -5.98
N CYS A 146 11.62 1.72 -4.84
CA CYS A 146 13.06 1.68 -4.58
C CYS A 146 13.68 0.29 -4.79
N ALA A 147 12.89 -0.79 -4.70
CA ALA A 147 13.43 -2.14 -4.82
C ALA A 147 13.83 -2.44 -6.27
N ARG A 148 15.03 -3.00 -6.41
CA ARG A 148 15.59 -3.48 -7.66
C ARG A 148 15.21 -4.93 -7.94
N SER A 149 14.93 -5.70 -6.88
CA SER A 149 14.62 -7.12 -6.96
C SER A 149 13.69 -7.56 -5.84
N CYS A 150 12.85 -8.56 -6.11
CA CYS A 150 12.10 -9.24 -5.06
C CYS A 150 11.74 -10.67 -5.47
N CYS A 151 11.36 -11.48 -4.48
CA CYS A 151 10.78 -12.79 -4.71
C CYS A 151 9.38 -12.85 -4.05
N LEU A 152 8.39 -13.28 -4.82
CA LEU A 152 7.03 -13.52 -4.34
C LEU A 152 6.84 -15.02 -4.19
N VAL A 153 6.28 -15.47 -3.08
CA VAL A 153 6.21 -16.89 -2.70
C VAL A 153 4.76 -17.32 -2.58
N SER A 154 4.42 -18.44 -3.23
CA SER A 154 3.07 -19.00 -3.24
C SER A 154 2.67 -19.67 -1.92
N ASP A 155 3.66 -20.01 -1.07
CA ASP A 155 3.42 -20.58 0.25
C ASP A 155 2.65 -19.61 1.15
N CYS A 156 1.63 -20.11 1.84
CA CYS A 156 0.88 -19.36 2.83
C CYS A 156 1.71 -19.26 4.12
N THR A 157 2.38 -18.15 4.31
CA THR A 157 3.29 -17.91 5.42
C THR A 157 2.67 -17.14 6.59
N LEU A 158 1.48 -16.58 6.39
CA LEU A 158 0.77 -15.81 7.42
C LEU A 158 -0.73 -16.05 7.37
N PHE A 159 -1.34 -16.07 8.53
CA PHE A 159 -2.79 -16.09 8.76
C PHE A 159 -3.21 -14.77 9.38
N TYR A 160 -3.86 -13.93 8.57
CA TYR A 160 -4.37 -12.63 8.99
C TYR A 160 -5.64 -12.81 9.81
N THR A 161 -5.58 -12.51 11.10
CA THR A 161 -6.71 -12.70 12.01
C THR A 161 -7.72 -11.57 11.86
N TYR A 162 -8.97 -11.92 11.50
CA TYR A 162 -10.03 -10.93 11.37
C TYR A 162 -10.43 -10.37 12.74
N ASN A 163 -10.24 -9.07 12.91
CA ASN A 163 -10.63 -8.32 14.08
C ASN A 163 -11.67 -7.26 13.70
N PRO A 164 -12.94 -7.40 14.14
CA PRO A 164 -13.99 -6.41 13.83
C PRO A 164 -13.70 -5.02 14.40
N ASN A 165 -12.85 -4.93 15.44
CA ASN A 165 -12.42 -3.69 16.08
C ASN A 165 -11.10 -3.15 15.50
N SER A 166 -10.61 -3.74 14.42
CA SER A 166 -9.37 -3.30 13.76
C SER A 166 -9.46 -1.86 13.27
N VAL A 167 -8.32 -1.19 13.26
CA VAL A 167 -8.14 0.14 12.65
C VAL A 167 -8.61 0.16 11.18
N THR A 168 -8.48 -0.95 10.46
CA THR A 168 -8.95 -1.10 9.08
C THR A 168 -10.48 -1.11 8.95
N SER A 169 -11.20 -1.38 10.04
CA SER A 169 -12.67 -1.30 10.12
C SER A 169 -13.17 0.11 10.38
N VAL A 170 -12.26 1.07 10.64
CA VAL A 170 -12.61 2.45 10.94
C VAL A 170 -13.26 3.12 9.73
N ARG A 171 -14.39 3.78 9.98
CA ARG A 171 -15.10 4.57 8.99
C ARG A 171 -14.25 5.77 8.56
N TYR A 172 -14.46 6.26 7.35
CA TYR A 172 -13.78 7.45 6.82
C TYR A 172 -14.00 8.67 7.73
N SER A 173 -13.15 8.82 8.74
CA SER A 173 -13.07 10.00 9.61
C SER A 173 -12.36 11.13 8.86
N GLN A 174 -12.45 12.35 9.40
CA GLN A 174 -11.70 13.48 8.85
C GLN A 174 -10.19 13.19 8.82
N LYS A 175 -9.63 12.74 9.95
CA LYS A 175 -8.20 12.40 10.08
C LYS A 175 -7.76 11.35 9.04
N LEU A 176 -8.53 10.28 8.89
CA LEU A 176 -8.23 9.23 7.91
C LEU A 176 -8.30 9.76 6.47
N SER A 177 -9.29 10.60 6.17
CA SER A 177 -9.44 11.24 4.86
C SER A 177 -8.25 12.14 4.53
N GLU A 178 -7.79 12.93 5.47
CA GLU A 178 -6.60 13.78 5.34
C GLU A 178 -5.33 12.94 5.08
N GLN A 179 -5.19 11.80 5.74
CA GLN A 179 -4.06 10.90 5.54
C GLN A 179 -4.04 10.27 4.14
N TYR A 180 -5.20 9.84 3.61
CA TYR A 180 -5.28 9.37 2.23
C TYR A 180 -4.94 10.47 1.22
N VAL A 181 -5.46 11.67 1.44
CA VAL A 181 -5.14 12.83 0.59
C VAL A 181 -3.65 13.14 0.64
N GLY A 182 -3.04 13.16 1.83
CA GLY A 182 -1.61 13.38 2.02
C GLY A 182 -0.75 12.33 1.33
N THR A 183 -1.07 11.04 1.52
CA THR A 183 -0.34 9.94 0.87
C THR A 183 -0.42 10.03 -0.66
N LEU A 184 -1.59 10.34 -1.21
CA LEU A 184 -1.74 10.53 -2.66
C LEU A 184 -1.00 11.78 -3.16
N SER A 185 -0.84 12.83 -2.34
CA SER A 185 -0.02 13.99 -2.68
C SER A 185 1.44 13.59 -2.82
N LEU A 186 1.99 12.88 -1.85
CA LEU A 186 3.37 12.37 -1.90
C LEU A 186 3.61 11.46 -3.11
N LYS A 187 2.69 10.53 -3.41
CA LYS A 187 2.78 9.70 -4.62
C LYS A 187 2.77 10.56 -5.90
N SER A 188 1.94 11.61 -5.93
CA SER A 188 1.83 12.50 -7.09
C SER A 188 3.09 13.36 -7.29
N GLU A 189 3.77 13.74 -6.23
CA GLU A 189 5.06 14.44 -6.29
C GLU A 189 6.15 13.52 -6.86
N TRP A 190 6.21 12.29 -6.38
CA TRP A 190 7.21 11.33 -6.84
C TRP A 190 7.10 11.02 -8.34
N ILE A 191 5.87 10.89 -8.86
CA ILE A 191 5.65 10.54 -10.27
C ILE A 191 6.24 11.56 -11.26
N HIS A 192 6.39 12.82 -10.87
CA HIS A 192 6.88 13.88 -11.76
C HIS A 192 8.27 13.58 -12.35
N GLY A 193 9.15 12.92 -11.58
CA GLY A 193 10.49 12.51 -12.04
C GLY A 193 10.50 11.27 -12.93
N LEU A 194 9.36 10.62 -13.16
CA LEU A 194 9.30 9.29 -13.78
C LEU A 194 8.67 9.27 -15.18
N ARG A 195 8.50 10.43 -15.83
CA ARG A 195 7.80 10.59 -17.12
C ARG A 195 8.35 9.74 -18.26
N ASN A 196 9.63 9.39 -18.20
CA ASN A 196 10.33 8.59 -19.21
C ASN A 196 10.34 7.09 -18.91
N LYS A 197 9.69 6.65 -17.84
CA LYS A 197 9.66 5.23 -17.46
C LYS A 197 8.47 4.52 -18.10
N SER A 198 8.68 3.27 -18.52
CA SER A 198 7.65 2.42 -19.16
C SER A 198 6.40 2.22 -18.30
N PHE A 199 6.56 2.14 -17.00
CA PHE A 199 5.47 1.96 -16.02
C PHE A 199 4.73 3.26 -15.66
N TYR A 200 5.13 4.42 -16.19
CA TYR A 200 4.52 5.71 -15.84
C TYR A 200 3.00 5.73 -16.00
N ASN A 201 2.48 5.20 -17.12
CA ASN A 201 1.04 5.18 -17.38
C ASN A 201 0.28 4.35 -16.34
N GLY A 202 0.85 3.24 -15.88
CA GLY A 202 0.25 2.40 -14.85
C GLY A 202 0.25 3.06 -13.47
N LEU A 203 1.34 3.74 -13.14
CA LEU A 203 1.46 4.50 -11.90
C LEU A 203 0.49 5.69 -11.89
N MET A 204 0.41 6.45 -12.98
CA MET A 204 -0.55 7.54 -13.17
C MET A 204 -2.00 7.02 -13.03
N TYR A 205 -2.32 5.91 -13.69
CA TYR A 205 -3.62 5.26 -13.60
C TYR A 205 -3.97 4.88 -12.15
N ASP A 206 -3.02 4.30 -11.40
CA ASP A 206 -3.21 3.93 -9.99
C ASP A 206 -3.56 5.16 -9.14
N ILE A 207 -2.80 6.25 -9.27
CA ILE A 207 -3.03 7.48 -8.51
C ILE A 207 -4.37 8.14 -8.87
N LEU A 208 -4.71 8.23 -10.15
CA LEU A 208 -5.99 8.79 -10.61
C LEU A 208 -7.18 7.96 -10.11
N LYS A 209 -7.09 6.65 -10.27
CA LYS A 209 -8.08 5.69 -9.78
C LYS A 209 -8.31 5.86 -8.28
N MET A 210 -7.24 5.85 -7.48
CA MET A 210 -7.32 6.00 -6.04
C MET A 210 -7.85 7.38 -5.61
N SER A 211 -7.48 8.43 -6.33
CA SER A 211 -8.01 9.78 -6.06
C SER A 211 -9.52 9.86 -6.26
N VAL A 212 -10.06 9.25 -7.31
CA VAL A 212 -11.52 9.19 -7.54
C VAL A 212 -12.20 8.32 -6.47
N TYR A 213 -11.61 7.16 -6.14
CA TYR A 213 -12.14 6.28 -5.09
C TYR A 213 -12.23 6.98 -3.74
N HIS A 214 -11.14 7.61 -3.28
CA HIS A 214 -11.15 8.33 -2.02
C HIS A 214 -12.06 9.56 -2.06
N SER A 215 -12.22 10.23 -3.22
CA SER A 215 -13.21 11.29 -3.38
C SER A 215 -14.64 10.78 -3.15
N TYR A 216 -14.97 9.60 -3.67
CA TYR A 216 -16.25 8.95 -3.39
C TYR A 216 -16.41 8.63 -1.91
N CYS A 217 -15.43 7.99 -1.28
CA CYS A 217 -15.48 7.61 0.14
C CYS A 217 -15.63 8.84 1.06
N ILE A 218 -14.88 9.90 0.81
CA ILE A 218 -14.98 11.17 1.55
C ILE A 218 -16.35 11.83 1.33
N GLY A 219 -16.83 11.85 0.09
CA GLY A 219 -18.14 12.38 -0.24
C GLY A 219 -19.27 11.66 0.50
N ASN A 220 -19.17 10.33 0.60
CA ASN A 220 -20.14 9.45 1.27
C ASN A 220 -19.99 9.40 2.80
N SER A 221 -18.92 9.94 3.38
CA SER A 221 -18.68 9.87 4.83
C SER A 221 -19.63 10.80 5.61
N GLU A 222 -20.18 10.32 6.71
CA GLU A 222 -20.93 11.10 7.68
C GLU A 222 -20.03 11.78 8.73
N PHE A 223 -18.76 11.40 8.78
CA PHE A 223 -17.78 11.84 9.78
C PHE A 223 -16.87 12.98 9.32
N VAL A 224 -17.09 13.48 8.10
CA VAL A 224 -16.35 14.61 7.53
C VAL A 224 -17.34 15.78 7.33
N SER A 225 -16.99 16.95 7.84
CA SER A 225 -17.83 18.14 7.71
C SER A 225 -18.03 18.54 6.24
N PRO A 226 -19.13 19.20 5.85
CA PRO A 226 -19.34 19.69 4.48
C PRO A 226 -18.21 20.61 3.98
N VAL A 227 -17.65 21.44 4.85
CA VAL A 227 -16.54 22.34 4.55
C VAL A 227 -15.27 21.55 4.25
N ASP A 228 -14.94 20.60 5.12
CA ASP A 228 -13.76 19.76 4.94
C ASP A 228 -13.89 18.83 3.73
N LYS A 229 -15.09 18.27 3.46
CA LYS A 229 -15.36 17.55 2.21
C LYS A 229 -15.00 18.37 1.00
N GLN A 230 -15.46 19.62 0.94
CA GLN A 230 -15.19 20.52 -0.19
C GLN A 230 -13.68 20.72 -0.36
N LYS A 231 -12.93 20.95 0.72
CA LYS A 231 -11.47 21.14 0.72
C LYS A 231 -10.74 19.89 0.25
N LEU A 232 -11.07 18.73 0.83
CA LEU A 232 -10.43 17.45 0.52
C LEU A 232 -10.71 17.01 -0.92
N LEU A 233 -11.97 17.14 -1.38
CA LEU A 233 -12.34 16.83 -2.76
C LEU A 233 -11.61 17.75 -3.74
N SER A 234 -11.54 19.05 -3.44
CA SER A 234 -10.81 20.00 -4.29
C SER A 234 -9.33 19.62 -4.40
N ASN A 235 -8.69 19.19 -3.32
CA ASN A 235 -7.31 18.72 -3.36
C ASN A 235 -7.16 17.47 -4.24
N LEU A 236 -7.98 16.44 -4.02
CA LEU A 236 -7.91 15.20 -4.81
C LEU A 236 -8.18 15.42 -6.30
N LEU A 237 -9.13 16.27 -6.64
CA LEU A 237 -9.62 16.48 -8.00
C LEU A 237 -8.88 17.60 -8.77
N SER A 238 -7.98 18.35 -8.12
CA SER A 238 -7.13 19.37 -8.77
C SER A 238 -5.80 18.83 -9.28
N ARG A 239 -5.50 17.55 -9.03
CA ARG A 239 -4.21 16.96 -9.40
C ARG A 239 -3.95 17.06 -10.89
N LYS A 240 -2.74 17.51 -11.22
CA LYS A 240 -2.24 17.56 -12.58
C LYS A 240 -1.06 16.62 -12.70
N PHE A 241 -1.06 15.80 -13.72
CA PHE A 241 0.03 14.91 -14.03
C PHE A 241 0.74 15.39 -15.27
N PRO A 242 2.08 15.40 -15.31
CA PRO A 242 2.81 15.69 -16.52
C PRO A 242 2.50 14.63 -17.57
N TYR A 243 2.35 15.04 -18.82
CA TYR A 243 2.22 14.09 -19.92
C TYR A 243 3.50 13.22 -19.99
N PRO A 244 3.38 11.92 -20.31
CA PRO A 244 4.55 11.08 -20.50
C PRO A 244 5.47 11.65 -21.59
N SER A 245 6.79 11.56 -21.39
CA SER A 245 7.75 12.00 -22.40
C SER A 245 7.75 11.10 -23.65
N HIS A 246 7.34 9.85 -23.46
CA HIS A 246 7.06 8.90 -24.53
C HIS A 246 5.66 8.33 -24.34
N TRP A 247 4.86 8.35 -25.40
CA TRP A 247 3.54 7.72 -25.41
C TRP A 247 3.72 6.20 -25.52
N TYR A 248 3.88 5.54 -24.38
CA TYR A 248 3.81 4.09 -24.33
C TYR A 248 2.36 3.65 -24.51
N PHE A 249 2.01 3.23 -25.71
CA PHE A 249 0.69 2.64 -25.99
C PHE A 249 0.60 1.28 -25.29
N ASN A 250 0.05 1.28 -24.10
CA ASN A 250 -0.20 0.08 -23.33
C ASN A 250 -1.61 0.10 -22.71
N LYS A 251 -2.02 -1.06 -22.16
CA LYS A 251 -3.34 -1.21 -21.52
C LYS A 251 -3.64 -0.14 -20.46
N PHE A 252 -2.64 0.41 -19.79
CA PHE A 252 -2.82 1.40 -18.73
C PHE A 252 -3.10 2.79 -19.27
N LEU A 253 -2.56 3.15 -20.43
CA LEU A 253 -2.93 4.39 -21.08
C LEU A 253 -4.44 4.39 -21.37
N PHE A 254 -4.95 3.31 -21.99
CA PHE A 254 -6.38 3.19 -22.28
C PHE A 254 -7.24 3.19 -21.01
N LYS A 255 -6.80 2.53 -19.93
CA LYS A 255 -7.48 2.57 -18.63
C LYS A 255 -7.45 3.95 -17.98
N ALA A 256 -6.41 4.73 -18.21
CA ALA A 256 -6.27 6.09 -17.68
C ALA A 256 -7.10 7.12 -18.43
N LEU A 257 -7.41 6.92 -19.71
CA LEU A 257 -8.11 7.90 -20.55
C LEU A 257 -9.44 8.40 -19.93
N PRO A 258 -10.36 7.57 -19.42
CA PRO A 258 -11.58 8.06 -18.79
C PRO A 258 -11.30 8.97 -17.58
N PHE A 259 -10.28 8.64 -16.79
CA PHE A 259 -9.87 9.46 -15.65
C PHE A 259 -9.24 10.77 -16.11
N LEU A 260 -8.36 10.76 -17.11
CA LEU A 260 -7.76 11.96 -17.67
C LEU A 260 -8.83 12.88 -18.24
N LEU A 261 -9.82 12.34 -18.96
CA LEU A 261 -10.97 13.10 -19.44
C LEU A 261 -11.75 13.68 -18.27
N PHE A 262 -12.06 12.89 -17.24
CA PHE A 262 -12.74 13.41 -16.05
C PHE A 262 -11.94 14.52 -15.36
N TYR A 263 -10.63 14.39 -15.27
CA TYR A 263 -9.77 15.40 -14.66
C TYR A 263 -9.62 16.69 -15.50
N SER A 264 -9.93 16.66 -16.79
CA SER A 264 -9.93 17.83 -17.66
C SER A 264 -11.14 18.75 -17.45
N PHE A 265 -12.23 18.25 -16.85
CA PHE A 265 -13.42 19.06 -16.57
C PHE A 265 -13.17 20.14 -15.50
N PRO A 266 -13.94 21.25 -15.51
CA PRO A 266 -13.96 22.23 -14.44
C PRO A 266 -14.24 21.58 -13.08
N MET A 267 -13.69 22.15 -12.01
CA MET A 267 -13.82 21.62 -10.64
C MET A 267 -15.29 21.43 -10.22
N SER A 268 -16.16 22.36 -10.59
CA SER A 268 -17.60 22.29 -10.32
C SER A 268 -18.26 21.03 -10.89
N ILE A 269 -17.90 20.66 -12.13
CA ILE A 269 -18.41 19.45 -12.79
C ILE A 269 -17.86 18.20 -12.09
N LYS A 270 -16.57 18.16 -11.77
CA LYS A 270 -15.95 17.04 -11.06
C LYS A 270 -16.62 16.78 -9.71
N ILE A 271 -16.82 17.82 -8.92
CA ILE A 271 -17.50 17.72 -7.62
C ILE A 271 -18.96 17.29 -7.80
N TRP A 272 -19.66 17.85 -8.80
CA TRP A 272 -21.03 17.45 -9.10
C TRP A 272 -21.11 15.95 -9.44
N VAL A 273 -20.23 15.44 -10.29
CA VAL A 273 -20.19 14.00 -10.64
C VAL A 273 -19.97 13.14 -9.40
N ILE A 274 -19.02 13.49 -8.52
CA ILE A 274 -18.80 12.73 -7.27
C ILE A 274 -20.05 12.73 -6.40
N ARG A 275 -20.71 13.91 -6.21
CA ARG A 275 -21.93 14.02 -5.43
C ARG A 275 -23.08 13.21 -6.04
N PHE A 276 -23.20 13.20 -7.36
CA PHE A 276 -24.19 12.40 -8.06
C PHE A 276 -23.95 10.90 -7.84
N ILE A 277 -22.71 10.41 -8.00
CA ILE A 277 -22.35 9.01 -7.73
C ILE A 277 -22.64 8.62 -6.28
N VAL A 278 -22.39 9.50 -5.33
CA VAL A 278 -22.72 9.31 -3.92
C VAL A 278 -24.25 9.20 -3.72
N SER A 279 -25.03 10.09 -4.33
CA SER A 279 -26.51 10.15 -4.16
C SER A 279 -27.23 8.90 -4.65
N ILE A 280 -26.71 8.24 -5.70
CA ILE A 280 -27.30 7.00 -6.24
C ILE A 280 -26.77 5.73 -5.54
N ASN A 281 -26.02 5.89 -4.45
CA ASN A 281 -25.56 4.82 -3.56
C ASN A 281 -24.94 3.60 -4.27
N LEU A 282 -24.03 3.83 -5.20
CA LEU A 282 -23.35 2.80 -5.98
C LEU A 282 -22.24 2.05 -5.19
N LYS A 283 -22.33 1.99 -3.87
CA LYS A 283 -21.28 1.46 -2.97
C LYS A 283 -20.71 0.11 -3.45
N ASP A 284 -21.57 -0.85 -3.79
CA ASP A 284 -21.11 -2.18 -4.19
C ASP A 284 -20.56 -2.22 -5.63
N LYS A 285 -21.07 -1.35 -6.52
CA LYS A 285 -20.51 -1.21 -7.86
C LYS A 285 -19.17 -0.49 -7.83
N VAL A 286 -19.06 0.55 -7.01
CA VAL A 286 -17.79 1.27 -6.81
C VAL A 286 -16.74 0.33 -6.23
N LYS A 287 -17.04 -0.43 -5.18
CA LYS A 287 -16.10 -1.44 -4.64
C LYS A 287 -15.65 -2.43 -5.72
N ARG A 288 -16.56 -2.97 -6.52
CA ARG A 288 -16.23 -3.91 -7.62
C ARG A 288 -15.38 -3.26 -8.71
N TRP A 289 -15.63 -2.01 -9.07
CA TRP A 289 -14.81 -1.29 -10.06
C TRP A 289 -13.37 -1.05 -9.60
N PHE A 290 -13.18 -0.89 -8.31
CA PHE A 290 -11.87 -0.61 -7.73
C PHE A 290 -11.16 -1.86 -7.18
N HIS A 291 -11.80 -3.04 -7.26
CA HIS A 291 -11.25 -4.32 -6.77
C HIS A 291 -10.86 -4.29 -5.29
N PHE A 292 -11.75 -3.78 -4.42
CA PHE A 292 -11.63 -3.80 -2.96
C PHE A 292 -12.60 -4.79 -2.30
#